data_2e2159f5e9ce7526cc88315539b2608b
#
_entry.id   2e2159f5e9ce7526cc88315539b2608b
#
_cell.length_a   1.000
_cell.length_b   1.000
_cell.length_c   1.000
_cell.angle_alpha   90.00
_cell.angle_beta   90.00
_cell.angle_gamma   90.00
#
_symmetry.space_group_name_H-M   'P 1'
#
loop_
_entity.id
_entity.type
_entity.pdbx_description
1 polymer ?
#
loop_
_entity_poly.entity_id
_entity_poly.type
_entity_poly.pdbx_seq_one_letter_code
_entity_poly.pdbx_strand_id
1 'polypeptide(L)'
;DKKTMNDAAANILTLEKTRSDFLKTKNRISDSQYAQMQQLEDEIPRAIKRLEKNESSLDVINKDLRYLEGEKVQFDIDGEYAKSRQRAFRVYAVLLVVFFAVVVAVCTLMQIVYGADTTIFMLIGALLSTVAGSFVLLTYQSYSDEVKSAAASKNKAVALENRVKIKYVSIKNAVDYTYEKYHVKNSKEFVYNYEQYLLAVKDKERFRRTNEDLEYNSKKLVSVLSKNDFYDARVWLNYTNAIVDHKEMVEQKHELIVRRQKLRGRMSCNVETITRLRREILSHRNELGD
;
A
#
# COMPACT_ATOMS: atom_id res chain seq x y z
N ASP A 1 20.82 -8.96 -53.21
CA ASP A 1 21.70 -9.48 -52.11
C ASP A 1 22.37 -8.37 -51.31
N LYS A 2 23.01 -7.33 -51.93
CA LYS A 2 23.65 -6.22 -51.20
C LYS A 2 22.68 -5.44 -50.32
N LYS A 3 21.46 -5.15 -50.80
CA LYS A 3 20.42 -4.47 -50.05
C LYS A 3 19.98 -5.30 -48.82
N THR A 4 19.73 -6.59 -49.01
CA THR A 4 19.34 -7.52 -47.95
C THR A 4 20.42 -7.65 -46.86
N MET A 5 21.69 -7.64 -47.25
CA MET A 5 22.84 -7.65 -46.36
C MET A 5 22.90 -6.37 -45.51
N ASN A 6 22.78 -5.18 -46.15
CA ASN A 6 22.78 -3.91 -45.42
C ASN A 6 21.59 -3.78 -44.50
N ASP A 7 20.37 -4.18 -44.93
CA ASP A 7 19.18 -4.15 -44.11
C ASP A 7 19.32 -5.06 -42.88
N ALA A 8 19.84 -6.27 -43.05
CA ALA A 8 20.08 -7.18 -41.92
C ALA A 8 21.14 -6.65 -40.97
N ALA A 9 22.24 -6.08 -41.46
CA ALA A 9 23.27 -5.48 -40.61
C ALA A 9 22.77 -4.25 -39.86
N ALA A 10 22.01 -3.37 -40.51
CA ALA A 10 21.40 -2.19 -39.86
C ALA A 10 20.40 -2.59 -38.76
N ASN A 11 19.60 -3.62 -39.03
CA ASN A 11 18.68 -4.17 -38.01
C ASN A 11 19.44 -4.74 -36.80
N ILE A 12 20.53 -5.48 -37.02
CA ILE A 12 21.37 -6.00 -35.94
C ILE A 12 21.88 -4.83 -35.08
N LEU A 13 22.42 -3.78 -35.66
CA LEU A 13 22.93 -2.62 -34.93
C LEU A 13 21.86 -1.93 -34.07
N THR A 14 20.66 -1.75 -34.62
CA THR A 14 19.57 -1.15 -33.86
C THR A 14 19.09 -2.04 -32.71
N LEU A 15 19.03 -3.36 -32.92
CA LEU A 15 18.64 -4.34 -31.91
C LEU A 15 19.72 -4.47 -30.82
N GLU A 16 21.00 -4.47 -31.17
CA GLU A 16 22.11 -4.47 -30.20
C GLU A 16 22.11 -3.21 -29.34
N LYS A 17 21.86 -2.05 -29.93
CA LYS A 17 21.68 -0.80 -29.16
C LYS A 17 20.51 -0.92 -28.18
N THR A 18 19.35 -1.36 -28.64
CA THR A 18 18.16 -1.57 -27.80
C THR A 18 18.45 -2.56 -26.67
N ARG A 19 19.16 -3.65 -26.95
CA ARG A 19 19.59 -4.64 -25.94
C ARG A 19 20.54 -4.03 -24.92
N SER A 20 21.53 -3.27 -25.39
CA SER A 20 22.50 -2.57 -24.52
C SER A 20 21.81 -1.56 -23.63
N ASP A 21 20.86 -0.79 -24.14
CA ASP A 21 20.09 0.19 -23.38
C ASP A 21 19.23 -0.49 -22.29
N PHE A 22 18.62 -1.64 -22.63
CA PHE A 22 17.91 -2.44 -21.64
C PHE A 22 18.83 -2.93 -20.51
N LEU A 23 20.01 -3.46 -20.83
CA LEU A 23 20.97 -3.96 -19.85
C LEU A 23 21.55 -2.86 -18.93
N LYS A 24 21.57 -1.61 -19.41
CA LYS A 24 22.00 -0.44 -18.60
C LYS A 24 20.86 0.09 -17.72
N THR A 25 19.62 -0.24 -18.03
CA THR A 25 18.46 0.23 -17.27
C THR A 25 18.38 -0.52 -15.94
N LYS A 26 18.28 0.23 -14.84
CA LYS A 26 18.12 -0.36 -13.50
C LYS A 26 16.77 -1.09 -13.40
N ASN A 27 16.77 -2.29 -12.80
CA ASN A 27 15.56 -3.04 -12.54
C ASN A 27 14.56 -2.20 -11.74
N ARG A 28 13.29 -2.17 -12.19
CA ARG A 28 12.20 -1.43 -11.55
C ARG A 28 11.83 -2.01 -10.19
N ILE A 29 11.90 -3.33 -10.08
CA ILE A 29 11.59 -4.10 -8.88
C ILE A 29 12.68 -5.15 -8.66
N SER A 30 12.82 -5.64 -7.43
CA SER A 30 13.74 -6.74 -7.13
C SER A 30 13.28 -8.06 -7.74
N ASP A 31 14.21 -8.96 -8.01
CA ASP A 31 13.89 -10.28 -8.58
C ASP A 31 12.99 -11.10 -7.66
N SER A 32 13.13 -10.97 -6.33
CA SER A 32 12.27 -11.62 -5.35
C SER A 32 10.83 -11.09 -5.40
N GLN A 33 10.65 -9.77 -5.48
CA GLN A 33 9.33 -9.16 -5.64
C GLN A 33 8.69 -9.54 -6.97
N TYR A 34 9.48 -9.57 -8.04
CA TYR A 34 9.00 -10.00 -9.34
C TYR A 34 8.47 -11.44 -9.30
N ALA A 35 9.24 -12.38 -8.74
CA ALA A 35 8.84 -13.79 -8.65
C ALA A 35 7.58 -13.97 -7.78
N GLN A 36 7.48 -13.26 -6.66
CA GLN A 36 6.29 -13.29 -5.80
C GLN A 36 5.04 -12.76 -6.52
N MET A 37 5.16 -11.62 -7.22
CA MET A 37 4.04 -11.04 -7.97
C MET A 37 3.63 -11.91 -9.15
N GLN A 38 4.59 -12.57 -9.81
CA GLN A 38 4.32 -13.50 -10.89
C GLN A 38 3.49 -14.71 -10.42
N GLN A 39 3.79 -15.25 -9.24
CA GLN A 39 3.02 -16.37 -8.66
C GLN A 39 1.58 -15.98 -8.30
N LEU A 40 1.33 -14.72 -7.99
CA LEU A 40 0.06 -14.20 -7.51
C LEU A 40 -0.65 -13.30 -8.54
N GLU A 41 -0.20 -13.29 -9.80
CA GLU A 41 -0.63 -12.34 -10.83
C GLU A 41 -2.16 -12.29 -10.99
N ASP A 42 -2.82 -13.43 -11.02
CA ASP A 42 -4.28 -13.51 -11.16
C ASP A 42 -5.05 -13.03 -9.91
N GLU A 43 -4.41 -13.11 -8.75
CA GLU A 43 -5.03 -12.75 -7.47
C GLU A 43 -4.88 -11.25 -7.16
N ILE A 44 -3.76 -10.63 -7.54
CA ILE A 44 -3.39 -9.25 -7.18
C ILE A 44 -4.48 -8.22 -7.54
N PRO A 45 -5.07 -8.18 -8.74
CA PRO A 45 -6.08 -7.17 -9.08
C PRO A 45 -7.33 -7.24 -8.18
N ARG A 46 -7.71 -8.46 -7.77
CA ARG A 46 -8.82 -8.67 -6.84
C ARG A 46 -8.44 -8.29 -5.41
N ALA A 47 -7.19 -8.56 -5.02
CA ALA A 47 -6.66 -8.19 -3.71
C ALA A 47 -6.58 -6.68 -3.54
N ILE A 48 -6.11 -5.94 -4.54
CA ILE A 48 -6.07 -4.47 -4.55
C ILE A 48 -7.48 -3.90 -4.33
N LYS A 49 -8.47 -4.30 -5.15
CA LYS A 49 -9.86 -3.82 -5.00
C LYS A 49 -10.45 -4.13 -3.62
N ARG A 50 -10.13 -5.30 -3.07
CA ARG A 50 -10.57 -5.71 -1.72
C ARG A 50 -9.92 -4.85 -0.65
N LEU A 51 -8.63 -4.58 -0.80
CA LEU A 51 -7.87 -3.75 0.13
C LEU A 51 -8.39 -2.31 0.14
N GLU A 52 -8.56 -1.67 -1.01
CA GLU A 52 -9.12 -0.32 -1.13
C GLU A 52 -10.51 -0.20 -0.47
N LYS A 53 -11.38 -1.18 -0.72
CA LYS A 53 -12.70 -1.24 -0.09
C LYS A 53 -12.61 -1.39 1.42
N ASN A 54 -11.70 -2.24 1.91
CA ASN A 54 -11.53 -2.48 3.34
C ASN A 54 -10.94 -1.26 4.04
N GLU A 55 -9.94 -0.59 3.49
CA GLU A 55 -9.38 0.66 4.00
C GLU A 55 -10.44 1.76 4.08
N SER A 56 -11.21 1.97 3.01
CA SER A 56 -12.33 2.90 3.00
C SER A 56 -13.39 2.55 4.05
N SER A 57 -13.68 1.26 4.22
CA SER A 57 -14.63 0.80 5.26
C SER A 57 -14.10 1.06 6.68
N LEU A 58 -12.78 0.90 6.92
CA LEU A 58 -12.16 1.24 8.20
C LEU A 58 -12.30 2.73 8.54
N ASP A 59 -12.13 3.61 7.55
CA ASP A 59 -12.31 5.06 7.75
C ASP A 59 -13.74 5.41 8.15
N VAL A 60 -14.74 4.79 7.50
CA VAL A 60 -16.15 4.98 7.86
C VAL A 60 -16.42 4.46 9.26
N ILE A 61 -15.97 3.23 9.57
CA ILE A 61 -16.16 2.62 10.89
C ILE A 61 -15.50 3.45 12.01
N ASN A 62 -14.32 4.01 11.77
CA ASN A 62 -13.67 4.90 12.74
C ASN A 62 -14.45 6.19 12.99
N LYS A 63 -15.15 6.72 11.98
CA LYS A 63 -16.04 7.86 12.15
C LYS A 63 -17.28 7.46 12.96
N ASP A 64 -17.88 6.31 12.64
CA ASP A 64 -19.04 5.78 13.35
C ASP A 64 -18.72 5.51 14.83
N LEU A 65 -17.57 4.95 15.14
CA LEU A 65 -17.13 4.72 16.52
C LEU A 65 -16.99 6.02 17.29
N ARG A 66 -16.35 7.05 16.71
CA ARG A 66 -16.21 8.37 17.34
C ARG A 66 -17.57 9.04 17.57
N TYR A 67 -18.49 8.90 16.61
CA TYR A 67 -19.84 9.40 16.75
C TYR A 67 -20.58 8.73 17.92
N LEU A 68 -20.54 7.40 17.99
CA LEU A 68 -21.18 6.63 19.07
C LEU A 68 -20.57 6.90 20.44
N GLU A 69 -19.25 7.12 20.53
CA GLU A 69 -18.60 7.56 21.76
C GLU A 69 -19.11 8.93 22.20
N GLY A 70 -19.26 9.86 21.26
CA GLY A 70 -19.85 11.19 21.52
C GLY A 70 -21.30 11.10 22.01
N GLU A 71 -22.15 10.33 21.34
CA GLU A 71 -23.53 10.10 21.77
C GLU A 71 -23.62 9.50 23.17
N LYS A 72 -22.76 8.50 23.47
CA LYS A 72 -22.72 7.88 24.80
C LYS A 72 -22.40 8.90 25.90
N VAL A 73 -21.44 9.77 25.64
CA VAL A 73 -21.10 10.86 26.57
C VAL A 73 -22.28 11.83 26.72
N GLN A 74 -22.98 12.19 25.64
CA GLN A 74 -24.16 13.06 25.70
C GLN A 74 -25.28 12.42 26.54
N PHE A 75 -25.59 11.14 26.32
CA PHE A 75 -26.61 10.45 27.13
C PHE A 75 -26.21 10.35 28.63
N ASP A 76 -24.92 10.27 28.95
CA ASP A 76 -24.45 10.33 30.33
C ASP A 76 -24.69 11.73 30.96
N ILE A 77 -24.38 12.79 30.21
CA ILE A 77 -24.61 14.16 30.68
C ILE A 77 -26.12 14.42 30.90
N ASP A 78 -26.94 14.03 29.92
CA ASP A 78 -28.40 14.19 30.00
C ASP A 78 -28.98 13.41 31.18
N GLY A 79 -28.50 12.17 31.36
CA GLY A 79 -28.89 11.32 32.50
C GLY A 79 -28.49 11.89 33.85
N GLU A 80 -27.28 12.44 34.02
CA GLU A 80 -26.82 13.06 35.25
C GLU A 80 -27.59 14.40 35.52
N TYR A 81 -27.87 15.18 34.48
CA TYR A 81 -28.69 16.37 34.58
C TYR A 81 -30.11 16.03 35.08
N ALA A 82 -30.78 15.05 34.44
CA ALA A 82 -32.10 14.59 34.83
C ALA A 82 -32.12 14.03 36.26
N LYS A 83 -31.11 13.25 36.69
CA LYS A 83 -30.95 12.77 38.06
C LYS A 83 -30.79 13.93 39.09
N SER A 84 -30.01 14.95 38.74
CA SER A 84 -29.81 16.10 39.58
C SER A 84 -31.13 16.84 39.80
N ARG A 85 -31.92 17.07 38.77
CA ARG A 85 -33.26 17.67 38.84
C ARG A 85 -34.21 16.79 39.61
N GLN A 86 -34.24 15.49 39.38
CA GLN A 86 -35.07 14.54 40.15
C GLN A 86 -34.76 14.59 41.66
N ARG A 87 -33.49 14.70 42.06
CA ARG A 87 -33.10 14.86 43.49
C ARG A 87 -33.62 16.17 44.06
N ALA A 88 -33.50 17.28 43.34
CA ALA A 88 -34.00 18.59 43.76
C ALA A 88 -35.52 18.54 43.98
N PHE A 89 -36.28 17.98 43.04
CA PHE A 89 -37.74 17.86 43.20
C PHE A 89 -38.15 16.90 44.34
N ARG A 90 -37.37 15.88 44.65
CA ARG A 90 -37.60 15.06 45.84
C ARG A 90 -37.44 15.87 47.13
N VAL A 91 -36.43 16.75 47.21
CA VAL A 91 -36.26 17.66 48.37
C VAL A 91 -37.43 18.64 48.46
N TYR A 92 -37.88 19.23 47.34
CA TYR A 92 -39.05 20.12 47.33
C TYR A 92 -40.33 19.41 47.78
N ALA A 93 -40.52 18.13 47.37
CA ALA A 93 -41.67 17.34 47.86
C ALA A 93 -41.66 17.19 49.38
N VAL A 94 -40.50 16.84 49.96
CA VAL A 94 -40.35 16.68 51.41
C VAL A 94 -40.59 18.01 52.12
N LEU A 95 -39.99 19.11 51.61
CA LEU A 95 -40.20 20.48 52.20
C LEU A 95 -41.68 20.89 52.16
N LEU A 96 -42.41 20.63 51.07
CA LEU A 96 -43.82 20.90 50.94
C LEU A 96 -44.67 20.15 51.96
N VAL A 97 -44.38 18.85 52.15
CA VAL A 97 -45.07 18.02 53.18
C VAL A 97 -44.80 18.58 54.58
N VAL A 98 -43.57 18.92 54.93
CA VAL A 98 -43.19 19.50 56.26
C VAL A 98 -43.86 20.84 56.42
N PHE A 99 -43.83 21.74 55.43
CA PHE A 99 -44.50 23.02 55.46
C PHE A 99 -46.00 22.90 55.74
N PHE A 100 -46.66 21.98 54.98
CA PHE A 100 -48.10 21.74 55.22
C PHE A 100 -48.40 21.22 56.65
N ALA A 101 -47.59 20.30 57.13
CA ALA A 101 -47.72 19.74 58.49
C ALA A 101 -47.57 20.85 59.55
N VAL A 102 -46.64 21.80 59.38
CA VAL A 102 -46.48 22.95 60.30
C VAL A 102 -47.69 23.89 60.21
N VAL A 103 -48.19 24.16 59.01
CA VAL A 103 -49.38 25.00 58.84
C VAL A 103 -50.59 24.40 59.58
N VAL A 104 -50.82 23.07 59.38
CA VAL A 104 -51.90 22.38 60.09
C VAL A 104 -51.73 22.43 61.62
N ALA A 105 -50.52 22.22 62.11
CA ALA A 105 -50.20 22.28 63.52
C ALA A 105 -50.45 23.66 64.11
N VAL A 106 -50.06 24.71 63.38
CA VAL A 106 -50.29 26.11 63.84
C VAL A 106 -51.79 26.41 63.81
N CYS A 107 -52.55 26.07 62.81
CA CYS A 107 -54.00 26.28 62.73
C CYS A 107 -54.74 25.54 63.82
N THR A 108 -54.38 24.32 64.16
CA THR A 108 -54.96 23.51 65.24
C THR A 108 -54.68 24.16 66.64
N LEU A 109 -53.45 24.62 66.84
CA LEU A 109 -53.08 25.36 68.07
C LEU A 109 -53.88 26.64 68.22
N MET A 110 -54.02 27.42 67.17
CA MET A 110 -54.83 28.65 67.16
C MET A 110 -56.32 28.41 67.50
N GLN A 111 -56.87 27.33 67.00
CA GLN A 111 -58.22 26.88 67.26
C GLN A 111 -58.40 26.46 68.73
N ILE A 112 -57.46 25.77 69.31
CA ILE A 112 -57.51 25.25 70.67
C ILE A 112 -57.27 26.38 71.69
N VAL A 113 -56.32 27.27 71.47
CA VAL A 113 -55.89 28.29 72.41
C VAL A 113 -56.78 29.60 72.38
N TYR A 114 -57.14 29.98 71.13
CA TYR A 114 -57.83 31.27 70.93
C TYR A 114 -59.30 31.13 70.52
N GLY A 115 -59.82 29.91 70.30
CA GLY A 115 -61.21 29.67 69.84
C GLY A 115 -61.48 30.23 68.45
N ALA A 116 -60.45 30.53 67.65
CA ALA A 116 -60.59 31.12 66.31
C ALA A 116 -61.06 30.05 65.30
N ASP A 117 -62.07 30.38 64.48
CA ASP A 117 -62.50 29.47 63.42
C ASP A 117 -61.57 29.51 62.24
N THR A 118 -60.60 28.55 62.20
CA THR A 118 -59.55 28.44 61.18
C THR A 118 -59.91 27.45 60.04
N THR A 119 -61.12 26.95 60.04
CA THR A 119 -61.59 25.90 59.11
C THR A 119 -61.43 26.30 57.64
N ILE A 120 -61.76 27.55 57.28
CA ILE A 120 -61.65 28.09 55.93
C ILE A 120 -60.16 28.11 55.45
N PHE A 121 -59.26 28.54 56.32
CA PHE A 121 -57.81 28.63 56.04
C PHE A 121 -57.21 27.25 55.89
N MET A 122 -57.65 26.24 56.65
CA MET A 122 -57.22 24.81 56.44
C MET A 122 -57.71 24.24 55.13
N LEU A 123 -58.99 24.56 54.69
CA LEU A 123 -59.49 24.13 53.43
C LEU A 123 -58.71 24.70 52.23
N ILE A 124 -58.42 26.01 52.29
CA ILE A 124 -57.63 26.71 51.27
C ILE A 124 -56.21 26.15 51.26
N GLY A 125 -55.58 25.96 52.42
CA GLY A 125 -54.24 25.34 52.51
C GLY A 125 -54.18 23.92 51.96
N ALA A 126 -55.19 23.11 52.24
CA ALA A 126 -55.29 21.76 51.69
C ALA A 126 -55.42 21.74 50.15
N LEU A 127 -56.26 22.69 49.63
CA LEU A 127 -56.43 22.82 48.18
C LEU A 127 -55.12 23.27 47.49
N LEU A 128 -54.46 24.27 48.04
CA LEU A 128 -53.15 24.70 47.47
C LEU A 128 -52.09 23.65 47.61
N SER A 129 -52.01 22.90 48.70
CA SER A 129 -51.02 21.80 48.86
C SER A 129 -51.25 20.64 47.90
N THR A 130 -52.53 20.33 47.61
CA THR A 130 -52.83 19.26 46.61
C THR A 130 -52.43 19.68 45.21
N VAL A 131 -52.68 20.92 44.80
CA VAL A 131 -52.24 21.45 43.50
C VAL A 131 -50.71 21.45 43.40
N ALA A 132 -50.01 22.00 44.42
CA ALA A 132 -48.57 22.03 44.49
C ALA A 132 -47.96 20.64 44.52
N GLY A 133 -48.52 19.72 45.29
CA GLY A 133 -48.10 18.31 45.38
C GLY A 133 -48.27 17.56 44.06
N SER A 134 -49.40 17.77 43.38
CA SER A 134 -49.62 17.20 42.07
C SER A 134 -48.58 17.69 41.05
N PHE A 135 -48.27 18.98 41.03
CA PHE A 135 -47.24 19.55 40.15
C PHE A 135 -45.84 18.92 40.42
N VAL A 136 -45.45 18.83 41.68
CA VAL A 136 -44.17 18.25 42.09
C VAL A 136 -44.10 16.76 41.72
N LEU A 137 -45.18 15.98 41.90
CA LEU A 137 -45.25 14.57 41.53
C LEU A 137 -45.14 14.37 40.03
N LEU A 138 -45.89 15.12 39.22
CA LEU A 138 -45.84 15.04 37.76
C LEU A 138 -44.44 15.36 37.21
N THR A 139 -43.83 16.43 37.76
CA THR A 139 -42.47 16.86 37.37
C THR A 139 -41.41 15.81 37.77
N TYR A 140 -41.55 15.25 38.99
CA TYR A 140 -40.68 14.15 39.44
C TYR A 140 -40.79 12.93 38.54
N GLN A 141 -42.01 12.56 38.14
CA GLN A 141 -42.27 11.43 37.24
C GLN A 141 -41.64 11.67 35.87
N SER A 142 -41.81 12.91 35.31
CA SER A 142 -41.20 13.30 34.04
C SER A 142 -39.65 13.12 34.04
N TYR A 143 -38.96 13.62 35.08
CA TYR A 143 -37.50 13.44 35.19
C TYR A 143 -37.11 12.01 35.46
N SER A 144 -37.92 11.21 36.15
CA SER A 144 -37.69 9.76 36.32
C SER A 144 -37.72 9.04 35.01
N ASP A 145 -38.66 9.37 34.13
CA ASP A 145 -38.78 8.73 32.81
C ASP A 145 -37.67 9.22 31.88
N GLU A 146 -37.23 10.47 31.99
CA GLU A 146 -36.08 10.99 31.27
C GLU A 146 -34.77 10.26 31.65
N VAL A 147 -34.53 10.01 32.96
CA VAL A 147 -33.41 9.20 33.44
C VAL A 147 -33.43 7.80 32.85
N LYS A 148 -34.62 7.13 32.84
CA LYS A 148 -34.78 5.79 32.27
C LYS A 148 -34.52 5.77 30.74
N SER A 149 -35.05 6.80 30.05
CA SER A 149 -34.86 6.98 28.61
C SER A 149 -33.40 7.19 28.25
N ALA A 150 -32.69 8.09 28.96
CA ALA A 150 -31.25 8.30 28.78
C ALA A 150 -30.43 7.02 29.00
N ALA A 151 -30.74 6.27 30.07
CA ALA A 151 -30.08 4.99 30.35
C ALA A 151 -30.36 3.93 29.26
N ALA A 152 -31.59 3.85 28.74
CA ALA A 152 -31.95 2.95 27.67
C ALA A 152 -31.25 3.32 26.36
N SER A 153 -31.17 4.61 26.03
CA SER A 153 -30.47 5.13 24.85
C SER A 153 -28.96 4.88 24.94
N LYS A 154 -28.35 5.11 26.10
CA LYS A 154 -26.95 4.76 26.36
C LYS A 154 -26.68 3.27 26.14
N ASN A 155 -27.52 2.39 26.67
CA ASN A 155 -27.37 0.94 26.51
C ASN A 155 -27.50 0.54 25.02
N LYS A 156 -28.38 1.16 24.25
CA LYS A 156 -28.48 0.96 22.80
C LYS A 156 -27.19 1.42 22.09
N ALA A 157 -26.67 2.60 22.45
CA ALA A 157 -25.43 3.12 21.88
C ALA A 157 -24.24 2.19 22.18
N VAL A 158 -24.11 1.67 23.41
CA VAL A 158 -23.08 0.69 23.80
C VAL A 158 -23.22 -0.62 23.00
N ALA A 159 -24.43 -1.14 22.85
CA ALA A 159 -24.68 -2.35 22.08
C ALA A 159 -24.30 -2.16 20.58
N LEU A 160 -24.59 -0.99 20.02
CA LEU A 160 -24.23 -0.63 18.66
C LEU A 160 -22.72 -0.47 18.51
N GLU A 161 -22.07 0.24 19.45
CA GLU A 161 -20.63 0.39 19.51
C GLU A 161 -19.93 -0.96 19.54
N ASN A 162 -20.37 -1.91 20.37
CA ASN A 162 -19.80 -3.25 20.40
C ASN A 162 -19.91 -4.00 19.08
N ARG A 163 -21.07 -3.89 18.41
CA ARG A 163 -21.29 -4.48 17.07
C ARG A 163 -20.34 -3.87 16.03
N VAL A 164 -20.18 -2.54 16.06
CA VAL A 164 -19.26 -1.82 15.16
C VAL A 164 -17.81 -2.18 15.47
N LYS A 165 -17.40 -2.34 16.73
CA LYS A 165 -16.07 -2.81 17.15
C LYS A 165 -15.75 -4.21 16.61
N ILE A 166 -16.69 -5.15 16.67
CA ILE A 166 -16.50 -6.49 16.10
C ILE A 166 -16.24 -6.41 14.60
N LYS A 167 -17.02 -5.59 13.88
CA LYS A 167 -16.82 -5.35 12.45
C LYS A 167 -15.46 -4.69 12.17
N TYR A 168 -15.05 -3.73 12.99
CA TYR A 168 -13.74 -3.09 12.90
C TYR A 168 -12.61 -4.11 12.98
N VAL A 169 -12.62 -4.96 14.02
CA VAL A 169 -11.57 -5.99 14.21
C VAL A 169 -11.52 -6.95 13.03
N SER A 170 -12.67 -7.39 12.52
CA SER A 170 -12.72 -8.29 11.36
C SER A 170 -12.10 -7.68 10.11
N ILE A 171 -12.45 -6.43 9.79
CA ILE A 171 -11.91 -5.74 8.60
C ILE A 171 -10.44 -5.39 8.82
N LYS A 172 -10.07 -4.95 10.03
CA LYS A 172 -8.67 -4.62 10.39
C LYS A 172 -7.77 -5.84 10.18
N ASN A 173 -8.17 -7.00 10.68
CA ASN A 173 -7.42 -8.25 10.48
C ASN A 173 -7.27 -8.61 8.99
N ALA A 174 -8.32 -8.40 8.18
CA ALA A 174 -8.25 -8.64 6.74
C ALA A 174 -7.30 -7.68 6.02
N VAL A 175 -7.23 -6.41 6.45
CA VAL A 175 -6.28 -5.41 5.95
C VAL A 175 -4.86 -5.78 6.35
N ASP A 176 -4.62 -6.06 7.63
CA ASP A 176 -3.30 -6.41 8.16
C ASP A 176 -2.76 -7.69 7.51
N TYR A 177 -3.60 -8.72 7.34
CA TYR A 177 -3.24 -9.92 6.57
C TYR A 177 -2.81 -9.59 5.13
N THR A 178 -3.52 -8.66 4.46
CA THR A 178 -3.17 -8.27 3.10
C THR A 178 -1.85 -7.52 3.06
N TYR A 179 -1.58 -6.64 4.04
CA TYR A 179 -0.32 -5.93 4.16
C TYR A 179 0.86 -6.89 4.35
N GLU A 180 0.71 -7.87 5.23
CA GLU A 180 1.74 -8.89 5.47
C GLU A 180 1.96 -9.78 4.24
N LYS A 181 0.88 -10.27 3.63
CA LYS A 181 0.96 -11.17 2.48
C LYS A 181 1.68 -10.54 1.29
N TYR A 182 1.42 -9.26 1.01
CA TYR A 182 1.97 -8.56 -0.17
C TYR A 182 3.11 -7.59 0.16
N HIS A 183 3.52 -7.52 1.43
CA HIS A 183 4.57 -6.62 1.93
C HIS A 183 4.35 -5.15 1.54
N VAL A 184 3.14 -4.65 1.73
CA VAL A 184 2.71 -3.28 1.43
C VAL A 184 2.14 -2.61 2.67
N LYS A 185 2.17 -1.26 2.69
CA LYS A 185 1.68 -0.46 3.83
C LYS A 185 0.29 0.12 3.60
N ASN A 186 -0.14 0.20 2.35
CA ASN A 186 -1.45 0.74 1.96
C ASN A 186 -1.80 0.31 0.53
N SER A 187 -3.06 0.52 0.14
CA SER A 187 -3.55 0.18 -1.20
C SER A 187 -2.83 0.94 -2.32
N LYS A 188 -2.44 2.19 -2.10
CA LYS A 188 -1.74 3.01 -3.11
C LYS A 188 -0.34 2.45 -3.43
N GLU A 189 0.39 2.03 -2.40
CA GLU A 189 1.69 1.37 -2.56
C GLU A 189 1.51 0.03 -3.29
N PHE A 190 0.45 -0.71 -2.98
CA PHE A 190 0.16 -1.97 -3.65
C PHE A 190 -0.12 -1.78 -5.14
N VAL A 191 -0.94 -0.78 -5.50
CA VAL A 191 -1.20 -0.40 -6.91
C VAL A 191 0.11 -0.02 -7.59
N TYR A 192 0.91 0.86 -6.98
CA TYR A 192 2.20 1.29 -7.55
C TYR A 192 3.15 0.11 -7.80
N ASN A 193 3.30 -0.79 -6.82
CA ASN A 193 4.16 -1.96 -6.95
C ASN A 193 3.68 -2.90 -8.07
N TYR A 194 2.36 -3.07 -8.20
CA TYR A 194 1.78 -3.87 -9.27
C TYR A 194 1.98 -3.23 -10.65
N GLU A 195 1.84 -1.92 -10.77
CA GLU A 195 2.16 -1.19 -12.01
C GLU A 195 3.63 -1.34 -12.41
N GLN A 196 4.57 -1.25 -11.44
CA GLN A 196 5.98 -1.50 -11.70
C GLN A 196 6.24 -2.94 -12.15
N TYR A 197 5.53 -3.91 -11.58
CA TYR A 197 5.58 -5.30 -12.03
C TYR A 197 5.12 -5.46 -13.48
N LEU A 198 3.97 -4.89 -13.85
CA LEU A 198 3.45 -4.95 -15.22
C LEU A 198 4.43 -4.31 -16.23
N LEU A 199 5.06 -3.20 -15.87
CA LEU A 199 6.09 -2.58 -16.68
C LEU A 199 7.32 -3.48 -16.81
N ALA A 200 7.75 -4.12 -15.73
CA ALA A 200 8.87 -5.06 -15.75
C ALA A 200 8.58 -6.30 -16.62
N VAL A 201 7.36 -6.83 -16.57
CA VAL A 201 6.90 -7.92 -17.47
C VAL A 201 7.01 -7.49 -18.92
N LYS A 202 6.49 -6.30 -19.24
CA LYS A 202 6.55 -5.73 -20.61
C LYS A 202 7.99 -5.50 -21.07
N ASP A 203 8.86 -5.01 -20.20
CA ASP A 203 10.27 -4.79 -20.50
C ASP A 203 11.00 -6.14 -20.74
N LYS A 204 10.76 -7.18 -19.93
CA LYS A 204 11.30 -8.52 -20.13
C LYS A 204 10.82 -9.15 -21.44
N GLU A 205 9.55 -9.00 -21.76
CA GLU A 205 9.01 -9.51 -23.03
C GLU A 205 9.63 -8.79 -24.24
N ARG A 206 9.79 -7.46 -24.14
CA ARG A 206 10.50 -6.68 -25.18
C ARG A 206 11.94 -7.15 -25.36
N PHE A 207 12.65 -7.40 -24.27
CA PHE A 207 14.01 -7.93 -24.31
C PHE A 207 14.08 -9.32 -24.95
N ARG A 208 13.15 -10.21 -24.61
CA ARG A 208 13.05 -11.55 -25.23
C ARG A 208 12.86 -11.44 -26.74
N ARG A 209 11.90 -10.62 -27.20
CA ARG A 209 11.66 -10.39 -28.64
C ARG A 209 12.88 -9.77 -29.32
N THR A 210 13.52 -8.81 -28.70
CA THR A 210 14.76 -8.21 -29.24
C THR A 210 15.86 -9.25 -29.45
N ASN A 211 16.03 -10.21 -28.53
CA ASN A 211 17.00 -11.28 -28.68
C ASN A 211 16.61 -12.28 -29.82
N GLU A 212 15.33 -12.61 -29.94
CA GLU A 212 14.82 -13.47 -31.02
C GLU A 212 15.02 -12.81 -32.40
N ASP A 213 14.69 -11.52 -32.52
CA ASP A 213 14.89 -10.75 -33.74
C ASP A 213 16.39 -10.60 -34.09
N LEU A 214 17.23 -10.43 -33.07
CA LEU A 214 18.69 -10.36 -33.24
C LEU A 214 19.25 -11.71 -33.74
N GLU A 215 18.80 -12.81 -33.18
CA GLU A 215 19.19 -14.14 -33.65
C GLU A 215 18.73 -14.40 -35.10
N TYR A 216 17.48 -14.03 -35.43
CA TYR A 216 16.93 -14.14 -36.76
C TYR A 216 17.75 -13.33 -37.79
N ASN A 217 18.00 -12.02 -37.50
CA ASN A 217 18.78 -11.18 -38.42
C ASN A 217 20.25 -11.61 -38.52
N SER A 218 20.84 -12.11 -37.43
CA SER A 218 22.20 -12.69 -37.47
C SER A 218 22.28 -13.91 -38.35
N LYS A 219 21.35 -14.87 -38.24
CA LYS A 219 21.27 -16.03 -39.14
C LYS A 219 21.06 -15.62 -40.58
N LYS A 220 20.20 -14.63 -40.84
CA LYS A 220 19.94 -14.08 -42.16
C LYS A 220 21.20 -13.44 -42.76
N LEU A 221 21.93 -12.62 -42.00
CA LEU A 221 23.17 -11.99 -42.43
C LEU A 221 24.22 -13.04 -42.78
N VAL A 222 24.45 -14.01 -41.90
CA VAL A 222 25.39 -15.12 -42.13
C VAL A 222 25.02 -15.92 -43.41
N SER A 223 23.74 -16.22 -43.62
CA SER A 223 23.27 -16.92 -44.81
C SER A 223 23.54 -16.13 -46.10
N VAL A 224 23.30 -14.82 -46.12
CA VAL A 224 23.57 -13.96 -47.27
C VAL A 224 25.06 -13.86 -47.55
N LEU A 225 25.89 -13.69 -46.53
CA LEU A 225 27.35 -13.64 -46.65
C LEU A 225 27.91 -14.96 -47.18
N SER A 226 27.44 -16.11 -46.64
CA SER A 226 27.87 -17.43 -47.12
C SER A 226 27.49 -17.71 -48.57
N LYS A 227 26.32 -17.23 -49.04
CA LYS A 227 25.90 -17.34 -50.45
C LYS A 227 26.73 -16.50 -51.40
N ASN A 228 27.40 -15.48 -50.91
CA ASN A 228 28.25 -14.59 -51.70
C ASN A 228 29.76 -14.90 -51.50
N ASP A 229 30.11 -16.13 -51.09
CA ASP A 229 31.46 -16.66 -50.93
C ASP A 229 32.37 -15.86 -49.98
N PHE A 230 31.76 -15.17 -48.97
CA PHE A 230 32.54 -14.52 -47.95
C PHE A 230 33.21 -15.53 -47.02
N TYR A 231 34.53 -15.45 -46.89
CA TYR A 231 35.29 -16.28 -45.98
C TYR A 231 34.87 -16.02 -44.52
N ASP A 232 34.52 -17.08 -43.80
CA ASP A 232 34.05 -17.06 -42.42
C ASP A 232 32.97 -16.01 -42.15
N ALA A 233 31.79 -16.22 -42.72
CA ALA A 233 30.64 -15.32 -42.63
C ALA A 233 30.24 -14.95 -41.21
N ARG A 234 30.55 -15.79 -40.18
CA ARG A 234 30.22 -15.54 -38.78
C ARG A 234 31.06 -14.40 -38.16
N VAL A 235 32.32 -14.25 -38.59
CA VAL A 235 33.22 -13.20 -38.10
C VAL A 235 32.64 -11.80 -38.39
N TRP A 236 31.91 -11.66 -39.50
CA TRP A 236 31.28 -10.41 -39.88
C TRP A 236 30.14 -9.92 -38.96
N LEU A 237 29.62 -10.79 -38.10
CA LEU A 237 28.68 -10.38 -37.04
C LEU A 237 29.32 -9.40 -36.05
N ASN A 238 30.65 -9.51 -35.83
CA ASN A 238 31.37 -8.57 -34.95
C ASN A 238 31.72 -7.26 -35.67
N TYR A 239 31.53 -7.17 -36.96
CA TYR A 239 31.88 -6.02 -37.79
C TYR A 239 30.68 -5.50 -38.59
N THR A 240 29.48 -5.61 -38.03
CA THR A 240 28.22 -5.16 -38.67
C THR A 240 28.26 -3.65 -38.97
N ASN A 241 28.90 -2.82 -38.13
CA ASN A 241 29.15 -1.41 -38.41
C ASN A 241 29.87 -1.19 -39.73
N ALA A 242 30.92 -1.96 -40.00
CA ALA A 242 31.70 -1.87 -41.22
C ALA A 242 30.95 -2.30 -42.49
N ILE A 243 29.88 -3.13 -42.36
CA ILE A 243 28.99 -3.46 -43.46
C ILE A 243 28.10 -2.29 -43.86
N VAL A 244 27.62 -1.53 -42.86
CA VAL A 244 26.66 -0.42 -43.07
C VAL A 244 27.36 0.87 -43.39
N ASP A 245 28.48 1.19 -42.72
CA ASP A 245 29.23 2.46 -42.92
C ASP A 245 30.58 2.20 -43.61
N HIS A 246 30.77 2.88 -44.75
CA HIS A 246 31.99 2.80 -45.50
C HIS A 246 33.22 3.35 -44.77
N LYS A 247 33.05 4.35 -43.91
CA LYS A 247 34.16 4.90 -43.09
C LYS A 247 34.65 3.86 -42.08
N GLU A 248 33.74 3.23 -41.39
CA GLU A 248 34.03 2.13 -40.46
C GLU A 248 34.73 0.94 -41.18
N MET A 249 34.30 0.65 -42.41
CA MET A 249 34.93 -0.38 -43.20
C MET A 249 36.43 -0.03 -43.51
N VAL A 250 36.73 1.23 -43.86
CA VAL A 250 38.10 1.65 -44.13
C VAL A 250 38.94 1.61 -42.86
N GLU A 251 38.40 2.04 -41.75
CA GLU A 251 39.07 2.06 -40.46
C GLU A 251 39.39 0.63 -39.97
N GLN A 252 38.43 -0.27 -40.04
CA GLN A 252 38.62 -1.70 -39.70
C GLN A 252 39.65 -2.37 -40.64
N LYS A 253 39.66 -2.04 -41.91
CA LYS A 253 40.67 -2.54 -42.84
C LYS A 253 42.07 -2.07 -42.43
N HIS A 254 42.24 -0.82 -42.06
CA HIS A 254 43.49 -0.27 -41.59
C HIS A 254 43.98 -0.97 -40.32
N GLU A 255 43.09 -1.11 -39.32
CA GLU A 255 43.39 -1.80 -38.05
C GLU A 255 43.85 -3.25 -38.27
N LEU A 256 43.17 -3.98 -39.17
CA LEU A 256 43.54 -5.35 -39.54
C LEU A 256 44.91 -5.42 -40.20
N ILE A 257 45.28 -4.46 -41.07
CA ILE A 257 46.58 -4.38 -41.69
C ILE A 257 47.69 -4.16 -40.63
N VAL A 258 47.48 -3.23 -39.72
CA VAL A 258 48.42 -2.96 -38.62
C VAL A 258 48.59 -4.20 -37.73
N ARG A 259 47.49 -4.84 -37.34
CA ARG A 259 47.51 -6.05 -36.52
C ARG A 259 48.27 -7.20 -37.25
N ARG A 260 48.07 -7.38 -38.55
CA ARG A 260 48.76 -8.34 -39.37
C ARG A 260 50.30 -8.08 -39.39
N GLN A 261 50.70 -6.80 -39.54
CA GLN A 261 52.09 -6.43 -39.52
C GLN A 261 52.73 -6.73 -38.16
N LYS A 262 52.04 -6.40 -37.07
CA LYS A 262 52.50 -6.69 -35.68
C LYS A 262 52.65 -8.20 -35.43
N LEU A 263 51.70 -9.01 -35.91
CA LEU A 263 51.80 -10.48 -35.81
C LEU A 263 52.94 -11.05 -36.64
N ARG A 264 53.18 -10.55 -37.84
CA ARG A 264 54.33 -10.94 -38.67
C ARG A 264 55.65 -10.62 -37.99
N GLY A 265 55.77 -9.43 -37.40
CA GLY A 265 56.99 -9.06 -36.63
C GLY A 265 57.23 -9.99 -35.44
N ARG A 266 56.16 -10.35 -34.69
CA ARG A 266 56.27 -11.34 -33.60
C ARG A 266 56.69 -12.72 -34.10
N MET A 267 56.12 -13.18 -35.22
CA MET A 267 56.48 -14.45 -35.82
C MET A 267 57.97 -14.46 -36.22
N SER A 268 58.45 -13.39 -36.86
CA SER A 268 59.88 -13.28 -37.25
C SER A 268 60.79 -13.34 -36.00
N CYS A 269 60.49 -12.56 -34.97
CA CYS A 269 61.25 -12.58 -33.72
C CYS A 269 61.24 -13.96 -33.04
N ASN A 270 60.11 -14.66 -33.03
CA ASN A 270 60.04 -16.01 -32.48
C ASN A 270 60.84 -17.02 -33.30
N VAL A 271 60.81 -16.95 -34.63
CA VAL A 271 61.63 -17.78 -35.48
C VAL A 271 63.12 -17.56 -35.27
N GLU A 272 63.58 -16.30 -35.16
CA GLU A 272 64.97 -15.93 -34.85
C GLU A 272 65.37 -16.47 -33.46
N THR A 273 64.49 -16.33 -32.46
CA THR A 273 64.74 -16.87 -31.12
C THR A 273 64.87 -18.38 -31.12
N ILE A 274 63.97 -19.08 -31.78
CA ILE A 274 64.04 -20.56 -31.95
C ILE A 274 65.34 -20.96 -32.65
N THR A 275 65.73 -20.24 -33.69
CA THR A 275 66.94 -20.53 -34.45
C THR A 275 68.21 -20.30 -33.62
N ARG A 276 68.22 -19.24 -32.79
CA ARG A 276 69.29 -18.98 -31.85
C ARG A 276 69.41 -20.08 -30.79
N LEU A 277 68.28 -20.41 -30.13
CA LEU A 277 68.26 -21.44 -29.09
C LEU A 277 68.66 -22.81 -29.63
N ARG A 278 68.28 -23.14 -30.87
CA ARG A 278 68.71 -24.37 -31.52
C ARG A 278 70.21 -24.40 -31.72
N ARG A 279 70.83 -23.30 -32.12
CA ARG A 279 72.30 -23.18 -32.26
C ARG A 279 73.01 -23.34 -30.92
N GLU A 280 72.52 -22.68 -29.85
CA GLU A 280 73.04 -22.79 -28.49
C GLU A 280 72.93 -24.25 -27.98
N ILE A 281 71.82 -24.94 -28.20
CA ILE A 281 71.66 -26.35 -27.82
C ILE A 281 72.65 -27.23 -28.58
N LEU A 282 72.88 -26.99 -29.85
CA LEU A 282 73.82 -27.76 -30.67
C LEU A 282 75.28 -27.50 -30.24
N SER A 283 75.64 -26.25 -29.86
CA SER A 283 76.97 -25.95 -29.35
C SER A 283 77.23 -26.64 -28.00
N HIS A 284 76.32 -26.57 -27.05
CA HIS A 284 76.47 -27.28 -25.78
C HIS A 284 76.44 -28.81 -25.91
N ARG A 285 75.70 -29.31 -26.82
CA ARG A 285 75.74 -30.74 -27.11
C ARG A 285 77.11 -31.18 -27.64
N ASN A 286 77.76 -30.41 -28.52
CA ASN A 286 79.10 -30.68 -29.05
C ASN A 286 80.19 -30.48 -27.97
N GLU A 287 79.98 -29.59 -26.96
CA GLU A 287 80.88 -29.37 -25.82
C GLU A 287 80.82 -30.50 -24.78
N LEU A 288 79.66 -31.13 -24.62
CA LEU A 288 79.47 -32.22 -23.65
C LEU A 288 79.98 -33.57 -24.17
N GLY A 289 80.39 -33.70 -25.46
CA GLY A 289 80.95 -34.90 -26.09
C GLY A 289 80.04 -36.12 -26.00
N ASP A 290 79.56 -36.59 -27.10
CA ASP A 290 78.91 -37.92 -27.14
C ASP A 290 79.84 -38.94 -26.57
#